data_84d092d69835fc17f3119138e64c4bed
#
_entry.id   84d092d69835fc17f3119138e64c4bed
#
_cell.length_a   1.000
_cell.length_b   1.000
_cell.length_c   1.000
_cell.angle_alpha   90.00
_cell.angle_beta   90.00
_cell.angle_gamma   90.00
#
_symmetry.space_group_name_H-M   'P 1'
#
loop_
_entity.id
_entity.type
_entity.pdbx_description
1 polymer ?
#
loop_
_entity_poly.entity_id
_entity_poly.type
_entity_poly.pdbx_seq_one_letter_code
_entity_poly.pdbx_strand_id
1 'polypeptide(L)'
;MADKNYLRLDKVAATDHYESVKADEVLVNGQFVELGEADLTDGIEVMNIVKTEEGKAAEAVIAQAHLDYGYLDFDYAKASVAPGKIARALVLHKGQMLSFNAENATGIAAGDEVAVAADGMGIKKAADGEVVIGKCIRLDYLANIGDLVVIRVK
;
A
#
# COMPACT_ATOMS: atom_id res chain seq x y z
N MET A 1 0.54 15.02 -2.67
CA MET A 1 -0.24 13.78 -2.49
C MET A 1 -1.15 13.63 -3.69
N ALA A 2 -1.27 12.45 -4.24
CA ALA A 2 -2.18 12.18 -5.34
C ALA A 2 -3.64 12.39 -4.91
N ASP A 3 -4.50 12.85 -5.82
CA ASP A 3 -5.93 12.99 -5.56
C ASP A 3 -6.63 11.63 -5.34
N LYS A 4 -6.01 10.58 -5.85
CA LYS A 4 -6.47 9.19 -5.73
C LYS A 4 -5.33 8.30 -5.27
N ASN A 5 -5.64 7.39 -4.35
CA ASN A 5 -4.70 6.41 -3.81
C ASN A 5 -5.30 5.02 -4.03
N TYR A 6 -5.02 4.44 -5.19
CA TYR A 6 -5.60 3.17 -5.60
C TYR A 6 -4.59 2.05 -5.50
N LEU A 7 -4.95 1.01 -4.76
CA LEU A 7 -4.22 -0.24 -4.68
C LEU A 7 -5.14 -1.38 -5.11
N ARG A 8 -4.73 -2.13 -6.12
CA ARG A 8 -5.41 -3.34 -6.55
C ARG A 8 -4.58 -4.57 -6.17
N LEU A 9 -5.23 -5.54 -5.53
CA LEU A 9 -4.61 -6.79 -5.15
C LEU A 9 -4.81 -7.80 -6.31
N ASP A 10 -3.88 -7.84 -7.27
CA ASP A 10 -4.02 -8.61 -8.50
C ASP A 10 -3.88 -10.11 -8.26
N LYS A 11 -2.83 -10.50 -7.55
CA LYS A 11 -2.58 -11.90 -7.16
C LYS A 11 -2.09 -11.95 -5.73
N VAL A 12 -3.03 -12.15 -4.83
CA VAL A 12 -2.80 -12.32 -3.41
C VAL A 12 -3.50 -13.59 -3.00
N ALA A 13 -2.79 -14.51 -2.33
CA ALA A 13 -3.36 -15.77 -1.91
C ALA A 13 -4.49 -15.55 -0.89
N ALA A 14 -5.51 -16.42 -0.88
CA ALA A 14 -6.61 -16.33 0.07
C ALA A 14 -6.14 -16.51 1.53
N THR A 15 -4.99 -17.15 1.72
CA THR A 15 -4.32 -17.36 3.01
C THR A 15 -3.27 -16.32 3.34
N ASP A 16 -3.10 -15.29 2.52
CA ASP A 16 -2.13 -14.23 2.79
C ASP A 16 -2.49 -13.47 4.06
N HIS A 17 -1.44 -13.02 4.72
CA HIS A 17 -1.52 -12.46 6.05
C HIS A 17 -1.89 -10.97 6.00
N TYR A 18 -2.94 -10.62 6.72
CA TYR A 18 -3.34 -9.24 6.98
C TYR A 18 -3.21 -8.94 8.47
N GLU A 19 -2.81 -7.71 8.76
CA GLU A 19 -2.74 -7.19 10.13
C GLU A 19 -3.73 -6.05 10.32
N SER A 20 -4.32 -5.97 11.52
CA SER A 20 -4.99 -4.78 12.00
C SER A 20 -3.93 -3.80 12.50
N VAL A 21 -3.94 -2.59 12.01
CA VAL A 21 -2.88 -1.60 12.25
C VAL A 21 -3.46 -0.24 12.60
N LYS A 22 -2.69 0.57 13.30
CA LYS A 22 -3.03 1.98 13.58
C LYS A 22 -1.79 2.85 13.60
N ALA A 23 -1.98 4.13 13.29
CA ALA A 23 -0.95 5.15 13.37
C ALA A 23 -1.53 6.45 13.93
N ASP A 24 -0.65 7.36 14.35
CA ASP A 24 -1.04 8.69 14.84
C ASP A 24 -1.30 9.68 13.70
N GLU A 25 -1.35 9.22 12.49
CA GLU A 25 -1.60 10.03 11.29
C GLU A 25 -2.57 9.33 10.34
N VAL A 26 -3.05 10.07 9.35
CA VAL A 26 -3.97 9.53 8.33
C VAL A 26 -3.27 8.47 7.50
N LEU A 27 -3.94 7.34 7.31
CA LEU A 27 -3.49 6.25 6.45
C LEU A 27 -4.35 6.17 5.19
N VAL A 28 -3.69 5.89 4.06
CA VAL A 28 -4.35 5.72 2.76
C VAL A 28 -3.88 4.44 2.07
N ASN A 29 -4.68 3.92 1.16
CA ASN A 29 -4.32 2.72 0.42
C ASN A 29 -3.05 2.92 -0.42
N GLY A 30 -2.22 1.89 -0.47
CA GLY A 30 -0.94 1.93 -1.19
C GLY A 30 0.22 2.52 -0.40
N GLN A 31 0.00 2.87 0.87
CA GLN A 31 1.04 3.37 1.76
C GLN A 31 1.81 2.21 2.39
N PHE A 32 3.11 2.18 2.22
CA PHE A 32 3.99 1.18 2.81
C PHE A 32 4.32 1.54 4.26
N VAL A 33 4.33 0.54 5.12
CA VAL A 33 4.53 0.70 6.56
C VAL A 33 5.45 -0.37 7.13
N GLU A 34 6.06 -0.03 8.26
CA GLU A 34 6.78 -0.96 9.12
C GLU A 34 5.89 -1.31 10.31
N LEU A 35 5.86 -2.59 10.65
CA LEU A 35 5.09 -3.10 11.79
C LEU A 35 5.89 -2.91 13.08
N GLY A 36 5.26 -2.32 14.07
CA GLY A 36 5.83 -2.13 15.40
C GLY A 36 5.27 -3.11 16.42
N GLU A 37 5.18 -2.67 17.66
CA GLU A 37 4.66 -3.48 18.76
C GLU A 37 3.14 -3.56 18.73
N ALA A 38 2.60 -4.69 19.22
CA ALA A 38 1.17 -4.86 19.38
C ALA A 38 0.63 -4.00 20.54
N ASP A 39 -0.50 -3.35 20.29
CA ASP A 39 -1.29 -2.68 21.31
C ASP A 39 -2.50 -3.55 21.65
N LEU A 40 -2.58 -4.01 22.88
CA LEU A 40 -3.64 -4.89 23.37
C LEU A 40 -4.65 -4.16 24.26
N THR A 41 -4.62 -2.82 24.30
CA THR A 41 -5.39 -2.00 25.24
C THR A 41 -6.89 -2.27 25.15
N ASP A 42 -7.42 -2.47 23.95
CA ASP A 42 -8.85 -2.66 23.72
C ASP A 42 -9.25 -4.16 23.63
N GLY A 43 -8.40 -5.06 24.08
CA GLY A 43 -8.65 -6.49 24.06
C GLY A 43 -8.51 -7.17 22.69
N ILE A 44 -8.06 -6.44 21.69
CA ILE A 44 -7.71 -6.94 20.35
C ILE A 44 -6.27 -6.62 20.02
N GLU A 45 -5.65 -7.46 19.22
CA GLU A 45 -4.30 -7.23 18.75
C GLU A 45 -4.32 -6.23 17.59
N VAL A 46 -3.73 -5.07 17.81
CA VAL A 46 -3.55 -4.03 16.79
C VAL A 46 -2.09 -3.62 16.77
N MET A 47 -1.45 -3.69 15.61
CA MET A 47 -0.04 -3.31 15.46
C MET A 47 0.08 -1.80 15.32
N ASN A 48 0.95 -1.20 16.13
CA ASN A 48 1.39 0.18 15.89
C ASN A 48 2.32 0.20 14.69
N ILE A 49 2.14 1.14 13.79
CA ILE A 49 2.93 1.24 12.57
C ILE A 49 3.51 2.63 12.39
N VAL A 50 4.58 2.67 11.60
CA VAL A 50 5.14 3.90 11.05
C VAL A 50 5.26 3.77 9.54
N LYS A 51 5.18 4.89 8.83
CA LYS A 51 5.41 4.92 7.38
C LYS A 51 6.82 4.47 7.07
N THR A 52 6.96 3.65 6.03
CA THR A 52 8.28 3.27 5.53
C THR A 52 8.96 4.49 4.91
N GLU A 53 10.21 4.73 5.27
CA GLU A 53 11.03 5.76 4.65
C GLU A 53 11.32 5.42 3.18
N GLU A 54 11.54 6.45 2.37
CA GLU A 54 11.89 6.30 0.97
C GLU A 54 13.10 5.39 0.76
N GLY A 55 12.96 4.44 -0.15
CA GLY A 55 14.03 3.51 -0.50
C GLY A 55 14.39 2.47 0.56
N LYS A 56 13.60 2.35 1.63
CA LYS A 56 13.81 1.36 2.69
C LYS A 56 12.91 0.14 2.54
N ALA A 57 13.22 -0.90 3.30
CA ALA A 57 12.42 -2.11 3.35
C ALA A 57 11.06 -1.84 4.00
N ALA A 58 9.99 -2.36 3.39
CA ALA A 58 8.65 -2.30 3.92
C ALA A 58 8.21 -3.69 4.38
N GLU A 59 7.40 -3.75 5.43
CA GLU A 59 6.84 -5.01 5.93
C GLU A 59 5.42 -5.24 5.44
N ALA A 60 4.63 -4.17 5.28
CA ALA A 60 3.24 -4.25 4.86
C ALA A 60 2.84 -3.04 4.01
N VAL A 61 1.69 -3.15 3.37
CA VAL A 61 1.05 -2.06 2.62
C VAL A 61 -0.39 -1.90 3.08
N ILE A 62 -0.83 -0.66 3.24
CA ILE A 62 -2.22 -0.38 3.63
C ILE A 62 -3.16 -0.80 2.50
N ALA A 63 -4.10 -1.68 2.83
CA ALA A 63 -5.07 -2.26 1.91
C ALA A 63 -6.47 -2.26 2.57
N GLN A 64 -6.99 -1.07 2.81
CA GLN A 64 -8.30 -0.87 3.43
C GLN A 64 -9.39 -1.04 2.38
N ALA A 65 -10.20 -2.07 2.52
CA ALA A 65 -11.20 -2.48 1.53
C ALA A 65 -12.65 -2.47 2.05
N HIS A 66 -12.91 -1.94 3.25
CA HIS A 66 -14.29 -1.91 3.76
C HIS A 66 -15.08 -0.74 3.19
N LEU A 67 -16.37 -0.96 3.02
CA LEU A 67 -17.30 0.09 2.66
C LEU A 67 -17.72 0.86 3.91
N ASP A 68 -17.70 2.18 3.82
CA ASP A 68 -18.32 3.02 4.85
C ASP A 68 -19.77 3.31 4.45
N TYR A 69 -20.68 2.59 5.09
CA TYR A 69 -22.12 2.76 4.83
C TYR A 69 -22.69 4.10 5.31
N GLY A 70 -21.91 4.89 6.04
CA GLY A 70 -22.26 6.24 6.44
C GLY A 70 -22.14 7.28 5.32
N TYR A 71 -21.47 6.92 4.22
CA TYR A 71 -21.26 7.82 3.08
C TYR A 71 -21.91 7.26 1.82
N LEU A 72 -22.78 8.04 1.21
CA LEU A 72 -23.45 7.67 -0.05
C LEU A 72 -22.50 7.73 -1.26
N ASP A 73 -21.45 8.53 -1.17
CA ASP A 73 -20.47 8.79 -2.24
C ASP A 73 -19.11 8.15 -1.95
N PHE A 74 -19.10 6.97 -1.33
CA PHE A 74 -17.85 6.29 -1.02
C PHE A 74 -17.06 5.96 -2.29
N ASP A 75 -15.83 6.45 -2.36
CA ASP A 75 -14.87 6.15 -3.43
C ASP A 75 -13.65 5.45 -2.80
N TYR A 76 -13.45 4.18 -3.16
CA TYR A 76 -12.32 3.38 -2.67
C TYR A 76 -10.97 4.06 -2.92
N ALA A 77 -10.80 4.72 -4.06
CA ALA A 77 -9.56 5.41 -4.40
C ALA A 77 -9.28 6.67 -3.55
N LYS A 78 -10.28 7.15 -2.82
CA LYS A 78 -10.17 8.31 -1.91
C LYS A 78 -10.31 7.91 -0.45
N ALA A 79 -10.46 6.62 -0.17
CA ALA A 79 -10.61 6.12 1.19
C ALA A 79 -9.40 6.47 2.04
N SER A 80 -9.65 6.90 3.26
CA SER A 80 -8.61 7.16 4.25
C SER A 80 -9.06 6.68 5.63
N VAL A 81 -8.09 6.43 6.50
CA VAL A 81 -8.33 6.05 7.89
C VAL A 81 -7.79 7.15 8.79
N ALA A 82 -8.65 7.69 9.65
CA ALA A 82 -8.28 8.78 10.56
C ALA A 82 -7.22 8.33 11.57
N PRO A 83 -6.42 9.27 12.11
CA PRO A 83 -5.44 8.98 13.16
C PRO A 83 -6.06 8.21 14.33
N GLY A 84 -5.36 7.21 14.83
CA GLY A 84 -5.80 6.36 15.95
C GLY A 84 -6.91 5.35 15.63
N LYS A 85 -7.43 5.35 14.41
CA LYS A 85 -8.40 4.35 13.95
C LYS A 85 -7.71 3.14 13.36
N ILE A 86 -8.38 1.99 13.44
CA ILE A 86 -7.86 0.72 12.95
C ILE A 86 -8.00 0.67 11.43
N ALA A 87 -6.88 0.41 10.76
CA ALA A 87 -6.80 0.11 9.34
C ALA A 87 -6.39 -1.36 9.14
N ARG A 88 -6.41 -1.78 7.89
CA ARG A 88 -5.96 -3.11 7.47
C ARG A 88 -4.73 -2.99 6.59
N ALA A 89 -3.70 -3.79 6.89
CA ALA A 89 -2.48 -3.86 6.09
C ALA A 89 -2.24 -5.28 5.59
N LEU A 90 -1.83 -5.40 4.34
CA LEU A 90 -1.36 -6.65 3.75
C LEU A 90 0.11 -6.81 4.05
N VAL A 91 0.48 -7.87 4.74
CA VAL A 91 1.89 -8.23 4.95
C VAL A 91 2.50 -8.72 3.63
N LEU A 92 3.62 -8.11 3.24
CA LEU A 92 4.24 -8.39 1.95
C LEU A 92 4.92 -9.76 1.94
N HIS A 93 4.62 -10.55 0.90
CA HIS A 93 5.25 -11.83 0.64
C HIS A 93 5.70 -11.92 -0.81
N LYS A 94 6.80 -12.63 -1.02
CA LYS A 94 7.33 -12.89 -2.36
C LYS A 94 6.27 -13.52 -3.26
N GLY A 95 6.11 -12.95 -4.45
CA GLY A 95 5.21 -13.46 -5.47
C GLY A 95 3.85 -12.81 -5.52
N GLN A 96 3.47 -12.02 -4.52
CA GLN A 96 2.25 -11.21 -4.58
C GLN A 96 2.32 -10.23 -5.76
N MET A 97 1.19 -9.97 -6.39
CA MET A 97 1.09 -8.98 -7.45
C MET A 97 0.14 -7.88 -7.02
N LEU A 98 0.62 -6.66 -7.09
CA LEU A 98 -0.07 -5.45 -6.67
C LEU A 98 -0.04 -4.41 -7.78
N SER A 99 -1.10 -3.63 -7.90
CA SER A 99 -1.16 -2.51 -8.85
C SER A 99 -1.36 -1.19 -8.12
N PHE A 100 -0.62 -0.19 -8.54
CA PHE A 100 -0.71 1.19 -8.05
C PHE A 100 -1.16 2.11 -9.18
N ASN A 101 -1.93 3.14 -8.86
CA ASN A 101 -2.25 4.18 -9.84
C ASN A 101 -1.00 4.96 -10.24
N ALA A 102 -0.97 5.44 -11.47
CA ALA A 102 0.22 6.09 -12.05
C ALA A 102 0.74 7.29 -11.26
N GLU A 103 -0.13 8.02 -10.57
CA GLU A 103 0.28 9.15 -9.72
C GLU A 103 1.16 8.72 -8.54
N ASN A 104 0.94 7.50 -8.03
CA ASN A 104 1.73 6.89 -6.96
C ASN A 104 2.80 5.92 -7.48
N ALA A 105 3.09 5.96 -8.76
CA ALA A 105 4.04 5.07 -9.43
C ALA A 105 4.68 5.75 -10.66
N THR A 106 5.08 6.99 -10.49
CA THR A 106 5.55 7.84 -11.61
C THR A 106 6.88 7.35 -12.20
N GLY A 107 6.95 7.34 -13.53
CA GLY A 107 8.18 7.10 -14.27
C GLY A 107 8.65 5.64 -14.28
N ILE A 108 7.78 4.70 -14.01
CA ILE A 108 8.09 3.27 -13.99
C ILE A 108 7.68 2.63 -15.32
N ALA A 109 8.60 1.87 -15.91
CA ALA A 109 8.35 1.06 -17.10
C ALA A 109 8.37 -0.43 -16.78
N ALA A 110 7.80 -1.25 -17.66
CA ALA A 110 7.87 -2.70 -17.53
C ALA A 110 9.33 -3.18 -17.50
N GLY A 111 9.66 -4.02 -16.53
CA GLY A 111 11.02 -4.50 -16.29
C GLY A 111 11.81 -3.70 -15.25
N ASP A 112 11.37 -2.52 -14.85
CA ASP A 112 12.04 -1.72 -13.81
C ASP A 112 11.89 -2.36 -12.43
N GLU A 113 12.96 -2.32 -11.66
CA GLU A 113 12.92 -2.61 -10.23
C GLU A 113 12.35 -1.41 -9.47
N VAL A 114 11.54 -1.67 -8.45
CA VAL A 114 10.85 -0.63 -7.71
C VAL A 114 11.21 -0.63 -6.23
N ALA A 115 11.19 0.56 -5.66
CA ALA A 115 11.41 0.83 -4.24
C ALA A 115 10.23 1.63 -3.68
N VAL A 116 10.16 1.76 -2.37
CA VAL A 116 9.18 2.61 -1.68
C VAL A 116 9.44 4.07 -2.04
N ALA A 117 8.40 4.79 -2.41
CA ALA A 117 8.47 6.22 -2.71
C ALA A 117 8.46 7.08 -1.44
N ALA A 118 8.58 8.39 -1.60
CA ALA A 118 8.58 9.34 -0.49
C ALA A 118 7.35 9.18 0.42
N ASP A 119 7.55 9.35 1.71
CA ASP A 119 6.52 9.19 2.76
C ASP A 119 5.84 7.81 2.78
N GLY A 120 6.49 6.80 2.23
CA GLY A 120 5.90 5.46 2.09
C GLY A 120 4.80 5.38 1.04
N MET A 121 4.49 6.46 0.34
CA MET A 121 3.32 6.55 -0.53
C MET A 121 3.62 6.03 -1.94
N GLY A 122 3.19 4.80 -2.21
CA GLY A 122 3.37 4.19 -3.52
C GLY A 122 4.80 3.73 -3.78
N ILE A 123 5.12 3.64 -5.05
CA ILE A 123 6.38 3.10 -5.56
C ILE A 123 7.08 4.07 -6.49
N LYS A 124 8.39 3.93 -6.59
CA LYS A 124 9.23 4.62 -7.55
C LYS A 124 10.22 3.64 -8.20
N LYS A 125 10.84 4.04 -9.28
CA LYS A 125 11.98 3.30 -9.83
C LYS A 125 13.10 3.28 -8.80
N ALA A 126 13.63 2.09 -8.49
CA ALA A 126 14.70 1.93 -7.52
C ALA A 126 15.98 2.61 -7.99
N ALA A 127 16.63 3.36 -7.10
CA ALA A 127 17.95 3.92 -7.31
C ALA A 127 19.04 3.03 -6.68
N ASP A 128 20.29 3.31 -6.98
CA ASP A 128 21.41 2.57 -6.41
C ASP A 128 21.44 2.71 -4.88
N GLY A 129 21.56 1.58 -4.20
CA GLY A 129 21.61 1.51 -2.74
C GLY A 129 20.24 1.47 -2.05
N GLU A 130 19.16 1.56 -2.79
CA GLU A 130 17.81 1.42 -2.25
C GLU A 130 17.37 -0.05 -2.18
N VAL A 131 16.46 -0.34 -1.26
CA VAL A 131 15.88 -1.67 -1.13
C VAL A 131 14.84 -1.88 -2.22
N VAL A 132 15.06 -2.87 -3.05
CA VAL A 132 14.11 -3.28 -4.09
C VAL A 132 13.00 -4.11 -3.46
N ILE A 133 11.76 -3.63 -3.53
CA ILE A 133 10.59 -4.33 -2.99
C ILE A 133 9.87 -5.18 -4.03
N GLY A 134 10.14 -4.96 -5.30
CA GLY A 134 9.49 -5.69 -6.38
C GLY A 134 10.00 -5.28 -7.75
N LYS A 135 9.33 -5.80 -8.77
CA LYS A 135 9.62 -5.50 -10.17
C LYS A 135 8.32 -5.20 -10.91
N CYS A 136 8.32 -4.15 -11.72
CA CYS A 136 7.21 -3.88 -12.63
C CYS A 136 7.17 -4.94 -13.72
N ILE A 137 6.05 -5.64 -13.81
CA ILE A 137 5.87 -6.72 -14.81
C ILE A 137 5.06 -6.29 -16.01
N ARG A 138 4.17 -5.32 -15.84
CA ARG A 138 3.38 -4.74 -16.92
C ARG A 138 2.74 -3.43 -16.49
N LEU A 139 2.30 -2.66 -17.47
CA LEU A 139 1.38 -1.54 -17.29
C LEU A 139 -0.03 -1.99 -17.62
N ASP A 140 -1.01 -1.41 -16.98
CA ASP A 140 -2.42 -1.72 -17.17
C ASP A 140 -3.24 -0.43 -17.18
N TYR A 141 -4.51 -0.55 -17.47
CA TYR A 141 -5.45 0.58 -17.49
C TYR A 141 -6.80 0.16 -16.91
N LEU A 142 -7.36 1.02 -16.09
CA LEU A 142 -8.70 0.86 -15.54
C LEU A 142 -9.51 2.13 -15.79
N ALA A 143 -10.67 2.01 -16.43
CA ALA A 143 -11.45 3.15 -16.97
C ALA A 143 -11.71 4.29 -15.96
N ASN A 144 -11.98 3.97 -14.70
CA ASN A 144 -12.31 4.98 -13.68
C ASN A 144 -11.09 5.47 -12.88
N ILE A 145 -9.94 4.83 -13.04
CA ILE A 145 -8.71 5.12 -12.28
C ILE A 145 -7.62 5.68 -13.19
N GLY A 146 -7.52 5.20 -14.42
CA GLY A 146 -6.48 5.52 -15.37
C GLY A 146 -5.38 4.46 -15.44
N ASP A 147 -4.16 4.88 -15.72
CA ASP A 147 -3.03 3.98 -15.85
C ASP A 147 -2.64 3.35 -14.50
N LEU A 148 -2.30 2.08 -14.55
CA LEU A 148 -1.83 1.29 -13.41
C LEU A 148 -0.45 0.73 -13.69
N VAL A 149 0.36 0.65 -12.64
CA VAL A 149 1.66 -0.03 -12.65
C VAL A 149 1.51 -1.32 -11.85
N VAL A 150 1.73 -2.45 -12.49
CA VAL A 150 1.60 -3.79 -11.88
C VAL A 150 2.98 -4.30 -11.49
N ILE A 151 3.17 -4.58 -10.22
CA ILE A 151 4.43 -5.11 -9.68
C ILE A 151 4.26 -6.52 -9.13
N ARG A 152 5.37 -7.26 -9.15
CA ARG A 152 5.51 -8.51 -8.38
C ARG A 152 6.45 -8.25 -7.21
N VAL A 153 6.00 -8.57 -6.00
CA VAL A 153 6.81 -8.44 -4.78
C VAL A 153 7.95 -9.46 -4.80
N LYS A 154 9.14 -8.99 -4.45
CA LYS A 154 10.36 -9.79 -4.33
C LYS A 154 10.50 -10.44 -2.96
#